data_7bb0a548c067d128cce50e58403672b4
#
_entry.id   7bb0a548c067d128cce50e58403672b4
#
_cell.length_a   1.000
_cell.length_b   1.000
_cell.length_c   1.000
_cell.angle_alpha   90.00
_cell.angle_beta   90.00
_cell.angle_gamma   90.00
#
_symmetry.space_group_name_H-M   'P 1'
#
loop_
_entity.id
_entity.type
_entity.pdbx_description
1 polymer ?
#
loop_
_entity_poly.entity_id
_entity_poly.type
_entity_poly.pdbx_seq_one_letter_code
_entity_poly.pdbx_strand_id
1 'polypeptide(L)'
;LIFGEITPKTIATMKNESMALVYSGIIYTITTILTPVIYVVNLFSGLLCRLFGIKPGSGQTMTELELRTIVDVSQESGVIEKEEKELINNVFDFGDSVAKDIMLPRIDVAFASVDMSYDELVEIFLAEQYSRLPVYEESKDNVIGILNLKDLFFYRETHRNEVFDIYKVLREPFFTYEYQKTSTLMEEMRNN
;
A
#
# COMPACT_ATOMS: atom_id res chain seq x y z
N LEU A 1 15.73 21.61 39.97
CA LEU A 1 15.28 20.58 39.03
C LEU A 1 13.87 20.04 39.37
N ILE A 2 13.64 19.45 40.58
CA ILE A 2 12.34 18.83 40.90
C ILE A 2 11.21 19.88 40.95
N PHE A 3 11.33 20.93 41.72
CA PHE A 3 10.28 21.94 41.86
C PHE A 3 10.19 22.96 40.74
N GLY A 4 11.31 23.22 40.02
CA GLY A 4 11.35 24.25 38.97
C GLY A 4 11.09 23.71 37.56
N GLU A 5 11.20 22.41 37.36
CA GLU A 5 11.11 21.83 36.02
C GLU A 5 10.18 20.62 35.94
N ILE A 6 10.46 19.56 36.72
CA ILE A 6 9.73 18.30 36.61
C ILE A 6 8.27 18.44 37.07
N THR A 7 8.08 19.00 38.25
CA THR A 7 6.73 19.14 38.87
C THR A 7 5.79 20.02 38.02
N PRO A 8 6.19 21.22 37.53
CA PRO A 8 5.33 22.03 36.66
C PRO A 8 4.97 21.34 35.32
N LYS A 9 5.92 20.64 34.71
CA LYS A 9 5.70 19.88 33.48
C LYS A 9 4.70 18.75 33.67
N THR A 10 4.86 17.98 34.80
CA THR A 10 3.97 16.87 35.11
C THR A 10 2.55 17.36 35.38
N ILE A 11 2.39 18.45 36.18
CA ILE A 11 1.08 19.04 36.46
C ILE A 11 0.42 19.54 35.15
N ALA A 12 1.19 20.19 34.28
CA ALA A 12 0.69 20.68 33.00
C ALA A 12 0.22 19.54 32.10
N THR A 13 0.91 18.41 32.08
CA THR A 13 0.52 17.22 31.28
C THR A 13 -0.73 16.56 31.87
N MET A 14 -0.82 16.42 33.19
CA MET A 14 -1.97 15.76 33.85
C MET A 14 -3.25 16.60 33.88
N LYS A 15 -3.14 17.93 33.87
CA LYS A 15 -4.27 18.87 33.93
C LYS A 15 -4.28 19.82 32.73
N ASN A 16 -3.94 19.32 31.57
CA ASN A 16 -3.76 20.08 30.32
C ASN A 16 -4.99 20.94 29.96
N GLU A 17 -6.20 20.40 30.00
CA GLU A 17 -7.44 21.13 29.66
C GLU A 17 -7.70 22.29 30.64
N SER A 18 -7.66 22.01 31.96
CA SER A 18 -7.92 23.04 32.97
C SER A 18 -6.90 24.16 32.91
N MET A 19 -5.61 23.80 32.73
CA MET A 19 -4.54 24.80 32.61
C MET A 19 -4.65 25.59 31.29
N ALA A 20 -4.99 24.94 30.19
CA ALA A 20 -5.21 25.61 28.94
C ALA A 20 -6.33 26.67 29.04
N LEU A 21 -7.43 26.34 29.68
CA LEU A 21 -8.54 27.30 29.90
C LEU A 21 -8.12 28.50 30.76
N VAL A 22 -7.37 28.27 31.84
CA VAL A 22 -6.91 29.35 32.73
C VAL A 22 -5.92 30.28 32.04
N TYR A 23 -4.98 29.71 31.28
CA TYR A 23 -3.94 30.49 30.59
C TYR A 23 -4.38 31.05 29.23
N SER A 24 -5.46 30.57 28.66
CA SER A 24 -5.93 30.99 27.33
C SER A 24 -6.13 32.50 27.19
N GLY A 25 -6.70 33.13 28.19
CA GLY A 25 -6.91 34.59 28.20
C GLY A 25 -5.59 35.38 28.18
N ILE A 26 -4.61 34.96 28.99
CA ILE A 26 -3.29 35.60 29.08
C ILE A 26 -2.56 35.41 27.74
N ILE A 27 -2.55 34.20 27.20
CA ILE A 27 -1.90 33.86 25.92
C ILE A 27 -2.55 34.63 24.81
N TYR A 28 -3.89 34.70 24.73
CA TYR A 28 -4.62 35.46 23.73
C TYR A 28 -4.23 36.95 23.77
N THR A 29 -4.16 37.55 24.94
CA THR A 29 -3.77 38.97 25.10
C THR A 29 -2.33 39.19 24.61
N ILE A 30 -1.39 38.34 25.01
CA ILE A 30 0.01 38.43 24.56
C ILE A 30 0.08 38.27 23.04
N THR A 31 -0.62 37.28 22.49
CA THR A 31 -0.64 37.04 21.03
C THR A 31 -1.19 38.25 20.29
N THR A 32 -2.27 38.85 20.77
CA THR A 32 -2.88 40.05 20.16
C THR A 32 -1.92 41.24 20.15
N ILE A 33 -1.22 41.45 21.25
CA ILE A 33 -0.21 42.55 21.36
C ILE A 33 0.99 42.28 20.44
N LEU A 34 1.42 41.00 20.30
CA LEU A 34 2.54 40.62 19.47
C LEU A 34 2.19 40.47 17.97
N THR A 35 0.93 40.34 17.61
CA THR A 35 0.48 40.19 16.22
C THR A 35 1.09 41.21 15.25
N PRO A 36 1.12 42.53 15.55
CA PRO A 36 1.75 43.48 14.63
C PRO A 36 3.24 43.26 14.47
N VAL A 37 3.92 42.83 15.52
CA VAL A 37 5.36 42.51 15.46
C VAL A 37 5.60 41.27 14.60
N ILE A 38 4.80 40.21 14.79
CA ILE A 38 4.82 38.99 13.99
C ILE A 38 4.58 39.30 12.51
N TYR A 39 3.61 40.19 12.22
CA TYR A 39 3.32 40.63 10.85
C TYR A 39 4.55 41.29 10.18
N VAL A 40 5.22 42.20 10.86
CA VAL A 40 6.43 42.85 10.37
C VAL A 40 7.55 41.86 10.12
N VAL A 41 7.78 40.94 11.06
CA VAL A 41 8.81 39.88 10.94
C VAL A 41 8.49 38.97 9.74
N ASN A 42 7.25 38.54 9.59
CA ASN A 42 6.83 37.71 8.45
C ASN A 42 6.96 38.43 7.11
N LEU A 43 6.69 39.76 7.07
CA LEU A 43 6.88 40.55 5.86
C LEU A 43 8.36 40.56 5.45
N PHE A 44 9.26 40.84 6.39
CA PHE A 44 10.72 40.83 6.15
C PHE A 44 11.21 39.43 5.74
N SER A 45 10.76 38.39 6.44
CA SER A 45 11.09 37.00 6.10
C SER A 45 10.62 36.64 4.69
N GLY A 46 9.39 37.02 4.32
CA GLY A 46 8.85 36.80 2.98
C GLY A 46 9.63 37.53 1.88
N LEU A 47 10.11 38.75 2.16
CA LEU A 47 10.96 39.52 1.26
C LEU A 47 12.32 38.83 1.06
N LEU A 48 12.95 38.36 2.13
CA LEU A 48 14.22 37.61 2.06
C LEU A 48 14.04 36.28 1.32
N CYS A 49 12.99 35.51 1.61
CA CYS A 49 12.71 34.27 0.89
C CYS A 49 12.53 34.49 -0.62
N ARG A 50 11.84 35.56 -1.03
CA ARG A 50 11.71 35.92 -2.45
C ARG A 50 13.05 36.31 -3.09
N LEU A 51 13.91 37.01 -2.36
CA LEU A 51 15.23 37.40 -2.85
C LEU A 51 16.11 36.15 -3.11
N PHE A 52 15.96 35.11 -2.28
CA PHE A 52 16.67 33.83 -2.42
C PHE A 52 15.91 32.80 -3.29
N GLY A 53 14.80 33.16 -3.91
CA GLY A 53 14.03 32.27 -4.77
C GLY A 53 13.28 31.15 -4.01
N ILE A 54 13.18 31.25 -2.69
CA ILE A 54 12.46 30.30 -1.83
C ILE A 54 11.00 30.72 -1.78
N LYS A 55 10.08 29.83 -2.18
CA LYS A 55 8.63 30.09 -2.05
C LYS A 55 8.23 30.03 -0.58
N PRO A 56 7.81 31.13 0.05
CA PRO A 56 7.27 31.10 1.41
C PRO A 56 5.97 30.29 1.36
N GLY A 57 5.89 29.25 2.17
CA GLY A 57 4.67 28.43 2.25
C GLY A 57 4.76 27.06 1.59
N SER A 58 5.92 26.60 1.11
CA SER A 58 6.16 25.18 0.97
C SER A 58 6.24 24.58 2.39
N GLY A 59 5.08 24.55 3.07
CA GLY A 59 4.94 23.90 4.35
C GLY A 59 5.53 22.51 4.23
N GLN A 60 6.25 22.07 5.24
CA GLN A 60 6.76 20.72 5.33
C GLN A 60 5.61 19.78 5.01
N THR A 61 5.59 19.27 3.79
CA THR A 61 4.69 18.16 3.46
C THR A 61 5.12 17.02 4.37
N MET A 62 4.21 16.62 5.24
CA MET A 62 4.45 15.51 6.15
C MET A 62 5.00 14.33 5.34
N THR A 63 6.13 13.84 5.77
CA THR A 63 6.79 12.70 5.11
C THR A 63 6.12 11.39 5.56
N GLU A 64 6.24 10.34 4.76
CA GLU A 64 5.75 9.02 5.14
C GLU A 64 6.37 8.54 6.47
N LEU A 65 7.66 8.82 6.69
CA LEU A 65 8.34 8.50 7.94
C LEU A 65 7.69 9.19 9.15
N GLU A 66 7.27 10.45 9.00
CA GLU A 66 6.54 11.18 10.05
C GLU A 66 5.17 10.57 10.30
N LEU A 67 4.46 10.13 9.24
CA LEU A 67 3.18 9.41 9.38
C LEU A 67 3.37 8.08 10.11
N ARG A 68 4.36 7.28 9.75
CA ARG A 68 4.69 6.01 10.45
C ARG A 68 5.01 6.27 11.92
N THR A 69 5.76 7.34 12.22
CA THR A 69 6.07 7.72 13.61
C THR A 69 4.81 8.07 14.40
N ILE A 70 3.85 8.77 13.79
CA ILE A 70 2.57 9.10 14.45
C ILE A 70 1.77 7.82 14.72
N VAL A 71 1.75 6.88 13.80
CA VAL A 71 1.10 5.58 13.97
C VAL A 71 1.75 4.77 15.10
N ASP A 72 3.08 4.78 15.18
CA ASP A 72 3.83 4.12 16.25
C ASP A 72 3.47 4.71 17.65
N VAL A 73 3.51 6.03 17.78
CA VAL A 73 3.15 6.73 19.04
C VAL A 73 1.68 6.51 19.39
N SER A 74 0.79 6.46 18.41
CA SER A 74 -0.64 6.20 18.63
C SER A 74 -0.88 4.79 19.18
N GLN A 75 -0.12 3.80 18.72
CA GLN A 75 -0.20 2.44 19.24
C GLN A 75 0.41 2.35 20.66
N GLU A 76 1.54 2.98 20.92
CA GLU A 76 2.16 3.02 22.25
C GLU A 76 1.25 3.70 23.30
N SER A 77 0.49 4.71 22.90
CA SER A 77 -0.48 5.40 23.75
C SER A 77 -1.82 4.67 23.88
N GLY A 78 -2.02 3.55 23.17
CA GLY A 78 -3.24 2.75 23.21
C GLY A 78 -4.43 3.34 22.45
N VAL A 79 -4.18 4.30 21.55
CA VAL A 79 -5.22 4.89 20.67
C VAL A 79 -5.58 3.94 19.54
N ILE A 80 -4.61 3.19 19.02
CA ILE A 80 -4.80 2.16 18.01
C ILE A 80 -4.24 0.82 18.49
N GLU A 81 -4.82 -0.29 18.02
CA GLU A 81 -4.37 -1.64 18.33
C GLU A 81 -3.15 -2.02 17.48
N LYS A 82 -2.46 -3.08 17.88
CA LYS A 82 -1.27 -3.56 17.19
C LYS A 82 -1.59 -4.02 15.76
N GLU A 83 -2.70 -4.72 15.60
CA GLU A 83 -3.21 -5.20 14.32
C GLU A 83 -3.57 -4.06 13.36
N GLU A 84 -4.15 -2.98 13.89
CA GLU A 84 -4.48 -1.77 13.11
C GLU A 84 -3.20 -1.08 12.62
N LYS A 85 -2.18 -0.95 13.48
CA LYS A 85 -0.86 -0.43 13.10
C LYS A 85 -0.23 -1.27 11.97
N GLU A 86 -0.27 -2.61 12.07
CA GLU A 86 0.25 -3.50 11.02
C GLU A 86 -0.49 -3.29 9.69
N LEU A 87 -1.81 -3.15 9.72
CA LEU A 87 -2.61 -2.86 8.52
C LEU A 87 -2.22 -1.53 7.87
N ILE A 88 -2.05 -0.47 8.67
CA ILE A 88 -1.63 0.85 8.17
C ILE A 88 -0.25 0.77 7.52
N ASN A 89 0.71 0.10 8.15
CA ASN A 89 2.04 -0.08 7.59
C ASN A 89 2.01 -0.90 6.29
N ASN A 90 1.21 -1.97 6.24
CA ASN A 90 1.03 -2.76 5.02
C ASN A 90 0.43 -1.94 3.85
N VAL A 91 -0.42 -0.94 4.14
CA VAL A 91 -0.93 -0.03 3.11
C VAL A 91 0.17 0.86 2.55
N PHE A 92 1.08 1.37 3.39
CA PHE A 92 2.24 2.13 2.90
C PHE A 92 3.16 1.25 2.06
N ASP A 93 3.50 0.05 2.56
CA ASP A 93 4.35 -0.91 1.84
C ASP A 93 3.75 -1.33 0.50
N PHE A 94 2.41 -1.51 0.44
CA PHE A 94 1.70 -1.80 -0.80
C PHE A 94 1.82 -0.66 -1.83
N GLY A 95 1.82 0.60 -1.38
CA GLY A 95 1.98 1.76 -2.25
C GLY A 95 3.36 1.84 -2.92
N ASP A 96 4.38 1.34 -2.24
CA ASP A 96 5.78 1.39 -2.71
C ASP A 96 6.24 0.11 -3.40
N SER A 97 5.55 -1.02 -3.17
CA SER A 97 5.91 -2.32 -3.75
C SER A 97 5.70 -2.37 -5.27
N VAL A 98 6.47 -3.23 -5.93
CA VAL A 98 6.38 -3.54 -7.36
C VAL A 98 6.02 -5.01 -7.58
N ALA A 99 5.62 -5.36 -8.80
CA ALA A 99 5.24 -6.73 -9.16
C ALA A 99 6.30 -7.77 -8.76
N LYS A 100 7.58 -7.43 -8.90
CA LYS A 100 8.72 -8.26 -8.50
C LYS A 100 8.71 -8.67 -7.03
N ASP A 101 8.22 -7.80 -6.15
CA ASP A 101 8.23 -8.03 -4.69
C ASP A 101 7.15 -9.04 -4.27
N ILE A 102 6.11 -9.21 -5.10
CA ILE A 102 4.95 -10.06 -4.81
C ILE A 102 4.80 -11.26 -5.75
N MET A 103 5.56 -11.31 -6.86
CA MET A 103 5.46 -12.38 -7.84
C MET A 103 6.01 -13.71 -7.30
N LEU A 104 5.44 -14.82 -7.76
CA LEU A 104 6.07 -16.12 -7.59
C LEU A 104 7.26 -16.26 -8.55
N PRO A 105 8.43 -16.70 -8.09
CA PRO A 105 9.55 -17.04 -8.96
C PRO A 105 9.15 -18.14 -9.96
N ARG A 106 9.64 -18.03 -11.19
CA ARG A 106 9.30 -18.96 -12.28
C ARG A 106 9.51 -20.44 -11.92
N ILE A 107 10.52 -20.74 -11.11
CA ILE A 107 10.85 -22.11 -10.71
C ILE A 107 9.77 -22.73 -9.81
N ASP A 108 8.99 -21.89 -9.13
CA ASP A 108 7.94 -22.29 -8.19
C ASP A 108 6.54 -22.28 -8.83
N VAL A 109 6.45 -21.87 -10.12
CA VAL A 109 5.18 -21.86 -10.86
C VAL A 109 4.96 -23.20 -11.54
N ALA A 110 3.79 -23.81 -11.28
CA ALA A 110 3.31 -24.96 -12.02
C ALA A 110 2.78 -24.53 -13.38
N PHE A 111 3.26 -25.14 -14.46
CA PHE A 111 2.86 -24.88 -15.84
C PHE A 111 2.25 -26.13 -16.46
N ALA A 112 1.34 -25.94 -17.42
CA ALA A 112 0.86 -26.99 -18.30
C ALA A 112 1.35 -26.75 -19.72
N SER A 113 1.67 -27.83 -20.46
CA SER A 113 1.95 -27.75 -21.90
C SER A 113 0.66 -27.77 -22.70
N VAL A 114 0.64 -27.10 -23.84
CA VAL A 114 -0.47 -27.11 -24.79
C VAL A 114 -0.77 -28.52 -25.34
N ASP A 115 0.24 -29.41 -25.39
CA ASP A 115 0.12 -30.76 -25.93
C ASP A 115 -0.48 -31.77 -24.94
N MET A 116 -0.74 -31.36 -23.68
CA MET A 116 -1.26 -32.24 -22.64
C MET A 116 -2.72 -32.62 -22.91
N SER A 117 -3.04 -33.90 -22.64
CA SER A 117 -4.40 -34.40 -22.65
C SER A 117 -5.21 -33.87 -21.47
N TYR A 118 -6.54 -33.99 -21.55
CA TYR A 118 -7.46 -33.63 -20.45
C TYR A 118 -7.08 -34.30 -19.13
N ASP A 119 -6.78 -35.62 -19.17
CA ASP A 119 -6.49 -36.40 -17.96
C ASP A 119 -5.16 -35.97 -17.30
N GLU A 120 -4.12 -35.68 -18.09
CA GLU A 120 -2.85 -35.15 -17.60
C GLU A 120 -3.03 -33.77 -16.94
N LEU A 121 -3.87 -32.89 -17.52
CA LEU A 121 -4.18 -31.58 -16.92
C LEU A 121 -4.90 -31.73 -15.58
N VAL A 122 -5.83 -32.67 -15.49
CA VAL A 122 -6.54 -32.97 -14.24
C VAL A 122 -5.56 -33.49 -13.18
N GLU A 123 -4.61 -34.35 -13.54
CA GLU A 123 -3.57 -34.85 -12.62
C GLU A 123 -2.73 -33.70 -12.06
N ILE A 124 -2.33 -32.71 -12.86
CA ILE A 124 -1.59 -31.55 -12.38
C ILE A 124 -2.44 -30.73 -11.40
N PHE A 125 -3.71 -30.45 -11.71
CA PHE A 125 -4.60 -29.74 -10.82
C PHE A 125 -4.81 -30.48 -9.49
N LEU A 126 -4.87 -31.81 -9.50
CA LEU A 126 -4.99 -32.61 -8.28
C LEU A 126 -3.71 -32.60 -7.45
N ALA A 127 -2.55 -32.65 -8.10
CA ALA A 127 -1.25 -32.67 -7.42
C ALA A 127 -0.91 -31.29 -6.81
N GLU A 128 -1.08 -30.22 -7.59
CA GLU A 128 -0.65 -28.87 -7.21
C GLU A 128 -1.72 -28.10 -6.45
N GLN A 129 -2.99 -28.50 -6.53
CA GLN A 129 -4.15 -27.86 -5.87
C GLN A 129 -4.35 -26.38 -6.21
N TYR A 130 -3.84 -25.92 -7.34
CA TYR A 130 -4.07 -24.58 -7.84
C TYR A 130 -5.40 -24.46 -8.59
N SER A 131 -5.98 -23.28 -8.64
CA SER A 131 -7.19 -23.02 -9.42
C SER A 131 -6.91 -22.61 -10.86
N ARG A 132 -5.69 -22.18 -11.16
CA ARG A 132 -5.25 -21.67 -12.45
C ARG A 132 -3.84 -22.11 -12.75
N LEU A 133 -3.61 -22.48 -14.01
CA LEU A 133 -2.28 -22.84 -14.51
C LEU A 133 -1.98 -22.03 -15.76
N PRO A 134 -0.80 -21.41 -15.89
CA PRO A 134 -0.33 -20.89 -17.15
C PRO A 134 -0.03 -22.03 -18.12
N VAL A 135 -0.46 -21.88 -19.35
CA VAL A 135 -0.24 -22.85 -20.43
C VAL A 135 0.77 -22.29 -21.40
N TYR A 136 1.79 -23.07 -21.69
CA TYR A 136 2.86 -22.70 -22.62
C TYR A 136 2.86 -23.58 -23.86
N GLU A 137 3.42 -23.01 -24.94
CA GLU A 137 3.69 -23.69 -26.21
C GLU A 137 5.20 -23.65 -26.47
N GLU A 138 5.79 -24.80 -26.84
CA GLU A 138 7.22 -25.01 -27.07
C GLU A 138 8.12 -24.76 -25.83
N SER A 139 8.02 -23.62 -25.20
CA SER A 139 8.84 -23.20 -24.08
C SER A 139 8.01 -22.51 -22.99
N LYS A 140 8.40 -22.69 -21.71
CA LYS A 140 7.79 -21.99 -20.57
C LYS A 140 7.92 -20.46 -20.65
N ASP A 141 8.69 -19.91 -21.59
CA ASP A 141 8.75 -18.48 -21.88
C ASP A 141 7.61 -18.01 -22.79
N ASN A 142 7.01 -18.94 -23.52
CA ASN A 142 5.91 -18.65 -24.43
C ASN A 142 4.57 -19.07 -23.81
N VAL A 143 4.08 -18.27 -22.88
CA VAL A 143 2.77 -18.50 -22.24
C VAL A 143 1.68 -18.01 -23.19
N ILE A 144 0.84 -18.94 -23.67
CA ILE A 144 -0.23 -18.65 -24.65
C ILE A 144 -1.59 -18.42 -23.97
N GLY A 145 -1.76 -18.82 -22.71
CA GLY A 145 -3.04 -18.67 -22.02
C GLY A 145 -2.99 -19.09 -20.57
N ILE A 146 -4.10 -18.84 -19.90
CA ILE A 146 -4.35 -19.30 -18.51
C ILE A 146 -5.50 -20.30 -18.53
N LEU A 147 -5.25 -21.49 -18.01
CA LEU A 147 -6.24 -22.54 -17.84
C LEU A 147 -6.84 -22.48 -16.45
N ASN A 148 -8.15 -22.30 -16.34
CA ASN A 148 -8.88 -22.41 -15.09
C ASN A 148 -9.42 -23.83 -14.90
N LEU A 149 -9.26 -24.41 -13.73
CA LEU A 149 -9.86 -25.69 -13.36
C LEU A 149 -11.38 -25.73 -13.61
N LYS A 150 -12.05 -24.64 -13.28
CA LYS A 150 -13.52 -24.52 -13.47
C LYS A 150 -13.91 -24.58 -14.94
N ASP A 151 -13.18 -23.88 -15.82
CA ASP A 151 -13.46 -23.85 -17.24
C ASP A 151 -13.18 -25.21 -17.90
N LEU A 152 -12.09 -25.88 -17.48
CA LEU A 152 -11.75 -27.24 -17.87
C LEU A 152 -12.87 -28.25 -17.52
N PHE A 153 -13.38 -28.16 -16.30
CA PHE A 153 -14.46 -29.03 -15.82
C PHE A 153 -15.75 -28.81 -16.60
N PHE A 154 -16.19 -27.55 -16.78
CA PHE A 154 -17.41 -27.27 -17.54
C PHE A 154 -17.31 -27.62 -19.00
N TYR A 155 -16.15 -27.44 -19.61
CA TYR A 155 -15.93 -27.84 -20.99
C TYR A 155 -16.15 -29.36 -21.16
N ARG A 156 -15.58 -30.18 -20.27
CA ARG A 156 -15.75 -31.63 -20.32
C ARG A 156 -17.21 -32.07 -20.17
N GLU A 157 -17.95 -31.44 -19.26
CA GLU A 157 -19.36 -31.77 -19.05
C GLU A 157 -20.25 -31.39 -20.25
N THR A 158 -19.93 -30.35 -20.96
CA THR A 158 -20.69 -29.88 -22.13
C THR A 158 -20.29 -30.56 -23.43
N HIS A 159 -19.03 -31.05 -23.55
CA HIS A 159 -18.46 -31.63 -24.78
C HIS A 159 -17.97 -33.07 -24.55
N ARG A 160 -18.76 -33.90 -23.86
CA ARG A 160 -18.37 -35.27 -23.48
C ARG A 160 -17.94 -36.18 -24.62
N ASN A 161 -18.47 -35.96 -25.83
CA ASN A 161 -18.22 -36.78 -27.01
C ASN A 161 -17.26 -36.14 -28.01
N GLU A 162 -16.71 -34.98 -27.73
CA GLU A 162 -15.76 -34.29 -28.61
C GLU A 162 -14.33 -34.56 -28.18
N VAL A 163 -13.40 -34.45 -29.11
CA VAL A 163 -11.99 -34.47 -28.82
C VAL A 163 -11.65 -33.21 -28.04
N PHE A 164 -10.92 -33.36 -26.95
CA PHE A 164 -10.50 -32.24 -26.10
C PHE A 164 -9.58 -31.30 -26.91
N ASP A 165 -9.92 -30.01 -26.84
CA ASP A 165 -9.17 -28.93 -27.49
C ASP A 165 -8.90 -27.85 -26.41
N ILE A 166 -7.64 -27.78 -25.99
CA ILE A 166 -7.20 -26.89 -24.91
C ILE A 166 -7.42 -25.41 -25.28
N TYR A 167 -7.27 -25.03 -26.57
CA TYR A 167 -7.44 -23.65 -27.00
C TYR A 167 -8.84 -23.09 -26.76
N LYS A 168 -9.85 -23.95 -26.68
CA LYS A 168 -11.25 -23.55 -26.41
C LYS A 168 -11.50 -23.17 -24.96
N VAL A 169 -10.60 -23.52 -24.04
CA VAL A 169 -10.74 -23.30 -22.60
C VAL A 169 -9.70 -22.34 -22.04
N LEU A 170 -8.76 -21.89 -22.87
CA LEU A 170 -7.75 -20.92 -22.48
C LEU A 170 -8.37 -19.52 -22.38
N ARG A 171 -7.96 -18.81 -21.34
CA ARG A 171 -8.19 -17.37 -21.21
C ARG A 171 -6.95 -16.62 -21.63
N GLU A 172 -7.14 -15.42 -22.16
CA GLU A 172 -6.04 -14.54 -22.53
C GLU A 172 -5.20 -14.18 -21.32
N PRO A 173 -3.86 -14.32 -21.39
CA PRO A 173 -2.98 -13.98 -20.28
C PRO A 173 -2.79 -12.47 -20.22
N PHE A 174 -2.85 -11.93 -19.01
CA PHE A 174 -2.48 -10.54 -18.76
C PHE A 174 -0.98 -10.44 -18.45
N PHE A 175 -0.25 -9.65 -19.24
CA PHE A 175 1.18 -9.46 -19.07
C PHE A 175 1.49 -8.12 -18.40
N THR A 176 2.49 -8.13 -17.52
CA THR A 176 3.03 -6.94 -16.87
C THR A 176 4.55 -7.03 -16.78
N TYR A 177 5.21 -5.97 -16.33
CA TYR A 177 6.66 -5.98 -16.08
C TYR A 177 6.97 -5.99 -14.60
N GLU A 178 8.14 -6.51 -14.26
CA GLU A 178 8.58 -6.71 -12.87
C GLU A 178 8.59 -5.42 -12.03
N TYR A 179 8.76 -4.24 -12.65
CA TYR A 179 8.79 -2.93 -11.96
C TYR A 179 7.45 -2.19 -12.00
N GLN A 180 6.37 -2.82 -12.47
CA GLN A 180 5.02 -2.25 -12.38
C GLN A 180 4.63 -2.09 -10.93
N LYS A 181 4.13 -0.90 -10.53
CA LYS A 181 3.64 -0.68 -9.17
C LYS A 181 2.48 -1.62 -8.84
N THR A 182 2.53 -2.25 -7.67
CA THR A 182 1.51 -3.21 -7.21
C THR A 182 0.12 -2.60 -7.16
N SER A 183 0.00 -1.33 -6.75
CA SER A 183 -1.28 -0.61 -6.74
C SER A 183 -1.90 -0.46 -8.13
N THR A 184 -1.09 -0.11 -9.13
CA THR A 184 -1.53 0.01 -10.53
C THR A 184 -1.88 -1.37 -11.10
N LEU A 185 -1.03 -2.37 -10.85
CA LEU A 185 -1.27 -3.75 -11.27
C LEU A 185 -2.60 -4.29 -10.71
N MET A 186 -2.88 -4.05 -9.45
CA MET A 186 -4.14 -4.47 -8.83
C MET A 186 -5.35 -3.80 -9.50
N GLU A 187 -5.25 -2.52 -9.84
CA GLU A 187 -6.32 -1.80 -10.55
C GLU A 187 -6.56 -2.37 -11.95
N GLU A 188 -5.50 -2.64 -12.71
CA GLU A 188 -5.56 -3.24 -14.04
C GLU A 188 -6.15 -4.66 -13.99
N MET A 189 -5.70 -5.50 -13.04
CA MET A 189 -6.24 -6.86 -12.86
C MET A 189 -7.70 -6.90 -12.39
N ARG A 190 -8.18 -5.87 -11.73
CA ARG A 190 -9.59 -5.76 -11.34
C ARG A 190 -10.48 -5.36 -12.54
N ASN A 191 -9.95 -4.64 -13.49
CA ASN A 191 -10.70 -4.11 -14.64
C ASN A 191 -10.67 -5.07 -15.84
N ASN A 192 -9.81 -6.09 -15.84
CA ASN A 192 -9.71 -7.19 -16.80
C ASN A 192 -10.36 -8.47 -16.23
#